data_04f74e4070288326e652f29914e77bc9
#
_entry.id   04f74e4070288326e652f29914e77bc9
#
_cell.length_a   1.000
_cell.length_b   1.000
_cell.length_c   1.000
_cell.angle_alpha   90.00
_cell.angle_beta   90.00
_cell.angle_gamma   90.00
#
_symmetry.space_group_name_H-M   'P 1'
#
loop_
_entity.id
_entity.type
_entity.pdbx_description
1 polymer ?
#
loop_
_entity_poly.entity_id
_entity_poly.type
_entity_poly.pdbx_seq_one_letter_code
_entity_poly.pdbx_strand_id
1 'polypeptide(L)'
;MGTSMEPSSSKPEQTFVEELRRRRAELRESMSALELALAGPAPEDQARWAERVRVALVELSADFGEHVDITEGPGGLYGELLQAAPRLSGSVARLTREHALIRGLVDDLLERVSPPGANEDVDRVRDLGTALLGRLLRHRQRGSDLVYEAFQIDIGGET
;
A
#
# COMPACT_ATOMS: atom_id res chain seq x y z
N MET A 1 -34.57 32.01 -17.49
CA MET A 1 -33.76 32.00 -16.26
C MET A 1 -32.93 30.75 -16.25
N GLY A 2 -31.71 30.84 -16.67
CA GLY A 2 -30.78 29.72 -16.66
C GLY A 2 -30.23 29.55 -15.28
N THR A 3 -30.58 28.47 -14.60
CA THR A 3 -29.84 28.01 -13.46
C THR A 3 -28.55 27.39 -14.03
N SER A 4 -27.47 28.15 -13.95
CA SER A 4 -26.17 27.64 -14.24
C SER A 4 -25.88 26.61 -13.12
N MET A 5 -26.06 25.33 -13.43
CA MET A 5 -25.45 24.29 -12.61
C MET A 5 -23.96 24.41 -12.84
N GLU A 6 -23.29 25.07 -11.91
CA GLU A 6 -21.85 24.95 -11.82
C GLU A 6 -21.53 23.46 -11.74
N PRO A 7 -20.56 22.94 -12.52
CA PRO A 7 -20.13 21.57 -12.33
C PRO A 7 -19.62 21.49 -10.90
N SER A 8 -20.30 20.71 -10.09
CA SER A 8 -19.86 20.35 -8.76
C SER A 8 -18.39 19.99 -8.85
N SER A 9 -17.56 20.76 -8.19
CA SER A 9 -16.14 20.46 -8.07
C SER A 9 -16.01 19.01 -7.58
N SER A 10 -15.45 18.14 -8.40
CA SER A 10 -15.36 16.71 -8.15
C SER A 10 -14.28 16.35 -7.12
N LYS A 11 -14.20 17.14 -6.02
CA LYS A 11 -13.36 16.79 -4.89
C LYS A 11 -14.00 15.66 -4.10
N PRO A 12 -13.19 14.68 -3.65
CA PRO A 12 -13.70 13.65 -2.75
C PRO A 12 -14.32 14.24 -1.50
N GLU A 13 -15.34 13.59 -0.97
CA GLU A 13 -15.93 13.98 0.31
C GLU A 13 -14.88 13.92 1.41
N GLN A 14 -15.00 14.82 2.39
CA GLN A 14 -14.04 14.90 3.49
C GLN A 14 -13.95 13.62 4.29
N THR A 15 -15.06 12.92 4.53
CA THR A 15 -15.07 11.61 5.19
C THR A 15 -14.30 10.56 4.42
N PHE A 16 -14.37 10.58 3.10
CA PHE A 16 -13.60 9.68 2.24
C PHE A 16 -12.10 9.99 2.34
N VAL A 17 -11.72 11.27 2.35
CA VAL A 17 -10.32 11.68 2.51
C VAL A 17 -9.77 11.25 3.87
N GLU A 18 -10.55 11.39 4.93
CA GLU A 18 -10.18 10.94 6.28
C GLU A 18 -9.98 9.42 6.34
N GLU A 19 -10.89 8.66 5.72
CA GLU A 19 -10.77 7.20 5.60
C GLU A 19 -9.51 6.81 4.82
N LEU A 20 -9.24 7.48 3.72
CA LEU A 20 -8.05 7.25 2.91
C LEU A 20 -6.78 7.51 3.71
N ARG A 21 -6.73 8.61 4.46
CA ARG A 21 -5.58 8.94 5.32
C ARG A 21 -5.39 7.88 6.41
N ARG A 22 -6.47 7.41 7.02
CA ARG A 22 -6.44 6.38 8.06
C ARG A 22 -5.87 5.07 7.50
N ARG A 23 -6.35 4.62 6.33
CA ARG A 23 -5.85 3.41 5.67
C ARG A 23 -4.38 3.54 5.31
N ARG A 24 -3.96 4.71 4.88
CA ARG A 24 -2.55 4.98 4.58
C ARG A 24 -1.68 4.91 5.83
N ALA A 25 -2.16 5.44 6.94
CA ALA A 25 -1.45 5.39 8.22
C ALA A 25 -1.32 3.94 8.73
N GLU A 26 -2.38 3.14 8.65
CA GLU A 26 -2.37 1.73 9.03
C GLU A 26 -1.35 0.94 8.18
N LEU A 27 -1.34 1.15 6.88
CA LEU A 27 -0.39 0.50 5.99
C LEU A 27 1.07 0.90 6.33
N ARG A 28 1.31 2.16 6.64
CA ARG A 28 2.63 2.63 7.07
C ARG A 28 3.09 1.96 8.36
N GLU A 29 2.19 1.80 9.32
CA GLU A 29 2.48 1.08 10.56
C GLU A 29 2.86 -0.37 10.30
N SER A 30 2.13 -1.06 9.43
CA SER A 30 2.45 -2.44 9.02
C SER A 30 3.80 -2.53 8.32
N MET A 31 4.13 -1.56 7.48
CA MET A 31 5.45 -1.48 6.83
C MET A 31 6.57 -1.33 7.86
N SER A 32 6.37 -0.46 8.85
CA SER A 32 7.34 -0.26 9.93
C SER A 32 7.51 -1.51 10.78
N ALA A 33 6.43 -2.22 11.06
CA ALA A 33 6.47 -3.48 11.80
C ALA A 33 7.27 -4.55 11.04
N LEU A 34 7.10 -4.64 9.72
CA LEU A 34 7.88 -5.56 8.90
C LEU A 34 9.36 -5.19 8.90
N GLU A 35 9.67 -3.90 8.74
CA GLU A 35 11.05 -3.41 8.77
C GLU A 35 11.74 -3.79 10.08
N LEU A 36 11.08 -3.58 11.22
CA LEU A 36 11.60 -3.95 12.53
C LEU A 36 11.80 -5.47 12.68
N ALA A 37 10.85 -6.26 12.18
CA ALA A 37 10.96 -7.73 12.23
C ALA A 37 12.14 -8.23 11.40
N LEU A 38 12.34 -7.69 10.21
CA LEU A 38 13.45 -8.05 9.33
C LEU A 38 14.80 -7.65 9.92
N ALA A 39 14.88 -6.48 10.55
CA ALA A 39 16.09 -5.96 11.16
C ALA A 39 16.44 -6.64 12.47
N GLY A 40 15.47 -7.27 13.12
CA GLY A 40 15.67 -7.98 14.37
C GLY A 40 16.72 -9.08 14.25
N PRO A 41 17.42 -9.40 15.34
CA PRO A 41 18.41 -10.46 15.30
C PRO A 41 17.77 -11.80 14.96
N ALA A 42 18.40 -12.56 14.07
CA ALA A 42 18.06 -13.94 13.77
C ALA A 42 19.05 -14.84 14.50
N PRO A 43 18.92 -15.01 15.83
CA PRO A 43 19.87 -15.77 16.58
C PRO A 43 19.69 -17.27 16.31
N GLU A 44 20.21 -18.07 17.17
CA GLU A 44 20.19 -19.54 17.09
C GLU A 44 18.83 -20.16 16.75
N ASP A 45 17.70 -19.46 17.05
CA ASP A 45 16.36 -19.90 16.71
C ASP A 45 15.80 -19.14 15.51
N GLN A 46 16.20 -19.56 14.32
CA GLN A 46 15.73 -19.00 13.06
C GLN A 46 14.22 -19.15 12.89
N ALA A 47 13.60 -20.18 13.44
CA ALA A 47 12.15 -20.38 13.36
C ALA A 47 11.37 -19.28 14.09
N ARG A 48 11.88 -18.78 15.22
CA ARG A 48 11.28 -17.64 15.93
C ARG A 48 11.36 -16.36 15.15
N TRP A 49 12.52 -16.12 14.52
CA TRP A 49 12.68 -14.95 13.67
C TRP A 49 11.71 -15.00 12.48
N ALA A 50 11.64 -16.15 11.81
CA ALA A 50 10.71 -16.36 10.69
C ALA A 50 9.25 -16.15 11.12
N GLU A 51 8.86 -16.60 12.30
CA GLU A 51 7.51 -16.41 12.82
C GLU A 51 7.20 -14.92 13.07
N ARG A 52 8.14 -14.15 13.60
CA ARG A 52 7.95 -12.71 13.78
C ARG A 52 7.78 -12.00 12.43
N VAL A 53 8.59 -12.37 11.44
CA VAL A 53 8.45 -11.83 10.08
C VAL A 53 7.09 -12.24 9.48
N ARG A 54 6.69 -13.48 9.67
CA ARG A 54 5.39 -13.99 9.19
C ARG A 54 4.23 -13.17 9.75
N VAL A 55 4.21 -12.93 11.07
CA VAL A 55 3.15 -12.14 11.71
C VAL A 55 3.10 -10.73 11.12
N ALA A 56 4.24 -10.09 10.95
CA ALA A 56 4.29 -8.74 10.34
C ALA A 56 3.79 -8.76 8.89
N LEU A 57 4.13 -9.78 8.12
CA LEU A 57 3.65 -9.95 6.73
C LEU A 57 2.15 -10.21 6.65
N VAL A 58 1.58 -10.96 7.58
CA VAL A 58 0.13 -11.20 7.64
C VAL A 58 -0.61 -9.87 7.86
N GLU A 59 -0.15 -9.05 8.79
CA GLU A 59 -0.72 -7.72 9.03
C GLU A 59 -0.58 -6.82 7.82
N LEU A 60 0.60 -6.81 7.20
CA LEU A 60 0.84 -6.03 5.97
C LEU A 60 -0.08 -6.48 4.83
N SER A 61 -0.26 -7.78 4.66
CA SER A 61 -1.16 -8.34 3.64
C SER A 61 -2.59 -7.86 3.84
N ALA A 62 -3.08 -7.87 5.08
CA ALA A 62 -4.42 -7.39 5.41
C ALA A 62 -4.57 -5.90 5.12
N ASP A 63 -3.64 -5.07 5.59
CA ASP A 63 -3.70 -3.62 5.39
C ASP A 63 -3.50 -3.24 3.92
N PHE A 64 -2.68 -3.97 3.19
CA PHE A 64 -2.53 -3.78 1.76
C PHE A 64 -3.81 -4.16 1.00
N GLY A 65 -4.50 -5.23 1.41
CA GLY A 65 -5.81 -5.59 0.87
C GLY A 65 -6.84 -4.48 1.04
N GLU A 66 -6.89 -3.85 2.21
CA GLU A 66 -7.74 -2.69 2.48
C GLU A 66 -7.36 -1.49 1.58
N HIS A 67 -6.06 -1.28 1.36
CA HIS A 67 -5.56 -0.25 0.44
C HIS A 67 -6.04 -0.51 -0.99
N VAL A 68 -5.96 -1.75 -1.46
CA VAL A 68 -6.46 -2.11 -2.79
C VAL A 68 -7.95 -1.84 -2.90
N ASP A 69 -8.73 -2.22 -1.90
CA ASP A 69 -10.17 -2.03 -1.90
C ASP A 69 -10.57 -0.56 -1.93
N ILE A 70 -9.95 0.28 -1.13
CA ILE A 70 -10.29 1.72 -1.09
C ILE A 70 -9.84 2.47 -2.34
N THR A 71 -8.87 1.95 -3.06
CA THR A 71 -8.38 2.58 -4.29
C THR A 71 -9.06 2.07 -5.54
N GLU A 72 -9.10 0.74 -5.75
CA GLU A 72 -9.64 0.10 -6.96
C GLU A 72 -11.12 -0.23 -6.87
N GLY A 73 -11.67 -0.35 -5.67
CA GLY A 73 -13.06 -0.76 -5.47
C GLY A 73 -14.08 0.25 -5.99
N PRO A 74 -15.35 -0.16 -6.11
CA PRO A 74 -16.43 0.75 -6.51
C PRO A 74 -16.50 1.96 -5.58
N GLY A 75 -16.58 3.16 -6.15
CA GLY A 75 -16.54 4.40 -5.38
C GLY A 75 -15.18 4.73 -4.78
N GLY A 76 -14.13 4.00 -5.16
CA GLY A 76 -12.79 4.19 -4.64
C GLY A 76 -12.03 5.34 -5.26
N LEU A 77 -10.81 5.53 -4.79
CA LEU A 77 -9.95 6.66 -5.17
C LEU A 77 -9.68 6.72 -6.67
N TYR A 78 -9.40 5.58 -7.31
CA TYR A 78 -8.99 5.57 -8.72
C TYR A 78 -10.15 5.98 -9.64
N GLY A 79 -11.37 5.59 -9.31
CA GLY A 79 -12.55 6.07 -10.02
C GLY A 79 -12.72 7.58 -9.90
N GLU A 80 -12.54 8.13 -8.71
CA GLU A 80 -12.59 9.57 -8.46
C GLU A 80 -11.49 10.33 -9.22
N LEU A 81 -10.27 9.79 -9.25
CA LEU A 81 -9.16 10.36 -10.01
C LEU A 81 -9.47 10.41 -11.51
N LEU A 82 -10.03 9.33 -12.06
CA LEU A 82 -10.36 9.25 -13.49
C LEU A 82 -11.49 10.19 -13.87
N GLN A 83 -12.46 10.40 -12.99
CA GLN A 83 -13.53 11.37 -13.22
C GLN A 83 -13.02 12.81 -13.18
N ALA A 84 -12.17 13.13 -12.22
CA ALA A 84 -11.64 14.47 -12.04
C ALA A 84 -10.58 14.82 -13.10
N ALA A 85 -9.74 13.87 -13.48
CA ALA A 85 -8.60 14.09 -14.37
C ALA A 85 -8.39 12.87 -15.29
N PRO A 86 -9.21 12.73 -16.36
CA PRO A 86 -9.10 11.60 -17.30
C PRO A 86 -7.69 11.45 -17.91
N ARG A 87 -6.94 12.52 -18.00
CA ARG A 87 -5.55 12.51 -18.50
C ARG A 87 -4.61 11.66 -17.62
N LEU A 88 -5.01 11.34 -16.38
CA LEU A 88 -4.22 10.54 -15.45
C LEU A 88 -4.46 9.03 -15.60
N SER A 89 -5.24 8.60 -16.59
CA SER A 89 -5.61 7.18 -16.78
C SER A 89 -4.40 6.24 -16.88
N GLY A 90 -3.34 6.66 -17.57
CA GLY A 90 -2.11 5.88 -17.67
C GLY A 90 -1.41 5.67 -16.32
N SER A 91 -1.35 6.72 -15.52
CA SER A 91 -0.76 6.68 -14.19
C SER A 91 -1.58 5.82 -13.22
N VAL A 92 -2.90 5.91 -13.28
CA VAL A 92 -3.82 5.07 -12.49
C VAL A 92 -3.66 3.60 -12.88
N ALA A 93 -3.60 3.29 -14.17
CA ALA A 93 -3.39 1.93 -14.66
C ALA A 93 -2.06 1.36 -14.16
N ARG A 94 -1.01 2.19 -14.10
CA ARG A 94 0.28 1.79 -13.53
C ARG A 94 0.18 1.41 -12.06
N LEU A 95 -0.52 2.22 -11.25
CA LEU A 95 -0.73 1.94 -9.84
C LEU A 95 -1.51 0.64 -9.64
N THR A 96 -2.51 0.39 -10.46
CA THR A 96 -3.29 -0.85 -10.43
C THR A 96 -2.40 -2.07 -10.72
N ARG A 97 -1.51 -1.98 -11.72
CA ARG A 97 -0.54 -3.05 -12.01
C ARG A 97 0.44 -3.26 -10.86
N GLU A 98 0.86 -2.18 -10.20
CA GLU A 98 1.73 -2.28 -9.03
C GLU A 98 1.09 -3.05 -7.87
N HIS A 99 -0.21 -2.93 -7.68
CA HIS A 99 -0.94 -3.71 -6.68
C HIS A 99 -0.74 -5.22 -6.85
N ALA A 100 -0.87 -5.70 -8.08
CA ALA A 100 -0.68 -7.13 -8.36
C ALA A 100 0.76 -7.58 -8.11
N LEU A 101 1.74 -6.76 -8.49
CA LEU A 101 3.16 -7.05 -8.24
C LEU A 101 3.47 -7.10 -6.75
N ILE A 102 3.00 -6.13 -5.99
CA ILE A 102 3.23 -6.06 -4.55
C ILE A 102 2.58 -7.24 -3.84
N ARG A 103 1.34 -7.58 -4.21
CA ARG A 103 0.65 -8.75 -3.65
C ARG A 103 1.44 -10.04 -3.90
N GLY A 104 1.95 -10.21 -5.10
CA GLY A 104 2.78 -11.37 -5.44
C GLY A 104 4.04 -11.47 -4.59
N LEU A 105 4.69 -10.33 -4.31
CA LEU A 105 5.86 -10.29 -3.44
C LEU A 105 5.53 -10.62 -1.99
N VAL A 106 4.42 -10.11 -1.47
CA VAL A 106 3.95 -10.43 -0.12
C VAL A 106 3.66 -11.93 0.00
N ASP A 107 2.93 -12.50 -0.97
CA ASP A 107 2.57 -13.91 -0.97
C ASP A 107 3.80 -14.81 -1.05
N ASP A 108 4.78 -14.46 -1.88
CA ASP A 108 6.04 -15.20 -1.99
C ASP A 108 6.80 -15.18 -0.67
N LEU A 109 6.91 -14.05 -0.02
CA LEU A 109 7.56 -13.94 1.28
C LEU A 109 6.82 -14.73 2.37
N LEU A 110 5.50 -14.67 2.39
CA LEU A 110 4.67 -15.44 3.33
C LEU A 110 4.93 -16.95 3.17
N GLU A 111 5.00 -17.43 1.94
CA GLU A 111 5.30 -18.82 1.67
C GLU A 111 6.69 -19.21 2.22
N ARG A 112 7.69 -18.35 2.02
CA ARG A 112 9.07 -18.60 2.46
C ARG A 112 9.22 -18.66 3.99
N VAL A 113 8.45 -17.87 4.73
CA VAL A 113 8.57 -17.80 6.20
C VAL A 113 7.52 -18.65 6.92
N SER A 114 6.62 -19.30 6.20
CA SER A 114 5.60 -20.17 6.77
C SER A 114 6.06 -21.62 6.85
N PRO A 115 5.73 -22.37 7.92
CA PRO A 115 6.07 -23.79 7.99
C PRO A 115 5.41 -24.58 6.84
N PRO A 116 6.10 -25.60 6.27
CA PRO A 116 7.42 -26.10 6.63
C PRO A 116 8.61 -25.33 6.05
N GLY A 117 8.40 -24.26 5.28
CA GLY A 117 9.44 -23.49 4.59
C GLY A 117 10.30 -22.59 5.47
N ALA A 118 10.17 -22.65 6.80
CA ALA A 118 10.84 -21.75 7.74
C ALA A 118 12.38 -21.91 7.83
N ASN A 119 12.98 -22.71 6.95
CA ASN A 119 14.43 -22.90 6.86
C ASN A 119 15.07 -22.03 5.77
N GLU A 120 14.33 -21.11 5.20
CA GLU A 120 14.84 -20.21 4.18
C GLU A 120 15.97 -19.35 4.74
N ASP A 121 16.97 -19.06 3.92
CA ASP A 121 18.08 -18.20 4.28
C ASP A 121 17.58 -16.82 4.76
N VAL A 122 17.95 -16.46 5.97
CA VAL A 122 17.62 -15.18 6.60
C VAL A 122 18.01 -13.99 5.71
N ASP A 123 19.21 -14.01 5.15
CA ASP A 123 19.69 -12.93 4.29
C ASP A 123 18.83 -12.79 3.04
N ARG A 124 18.39 -13.91 2.46
CA ARG A 124 17.49 -13.89 1.30
C ARG A 124 16.14 -13.26 1.64
N VAL A 125 15.56 -13.65 2.76
CA VAL A 125 14.28 -13.07 3.24
C VAL A 125 14.44 -11.57 3.53
N ARG A 126 15.54 -11.18 4.15
CA ARG A 126 15.83 -9.75 4.39
C ARG A 126 15.94 -8.95 3.09
N ASP A 127 16.62 -9.49 2.09
CA ASP A 127 16.78 -8.83 0.79
C ASP A 127 15.43 -8.67 0.08
N LEU A 128 14.63 -9.72 0.05
CA LEU A 128 13.30 -9.69 -0.57
C LEU A 128 12.35 -8.76 0.20
N GLY A 129 12.41 -8.79 1.52
CA GLY A 129 11.59 -7.89 2.36
C GLY A 129 11.96 -6.43 2.18
N THR A 130 13.23 -6.11 2.12
CA THR A 130 13.72 -4.75 1.85
C THR A 130 13.29 -4.27 0.46
N ALA A 131 13.36 -5.13 -0.55
CA ALA A 131 12.89 -4.81 -1.89
C ALA A 131 11.38 -4.54 -1.91
N LEU A 132 10.58 -5.35 -1.19
CA LEU A 132 9.14 -5.13 -1.03
C LEU A 132 8.85 -3.77 -0.39
N LEU A 133 9.51 -3.44 0.70
CA LEU A 133 9.33 -2.16 1.40
C LEU A 133 9.67 -0.98 0.49
N GLY A 134 10.74 -1.09 -0.30
CA GLY A 134 11.10 -0.07 -1.28
C GLY A 134 10.02 0.15 -2.34
N ARG A 135 9.42 -0.93 -2.84
CA ARG A 135 8.31 -0.83 -3.80
C ARG A 135 7.08 -0.18 -3.18
N LEU A 136 6.73 -0.55 -1.95
CA LEU A 136 5.61 0.06 -1.22
C LEU A 136 5.82 1.55 -1.01
N LEU A 137 7.02 1.97 -0.62
CA LEU A 137 7.34 3.39 -0.46
C LEU A 137 7.13 4.18 -1.76
N ARG A 138 7.64 3.67 -2.87
CA ARG A 138 7.48 4.32 -4.18
C ARG A 138 6.02 4.32 -4.63
N HIS A 139 5.30 3.23 -4.40
CA HIS A 139 3.87 3.14 -4.72
C HIS A 139 3.07 4.18 -3.95
N ARG A 140 3.31 4.31 -2.66
CA ARG A 140 2.67 5.31 -1.81
C ARG A 140 2.94 6.72 -2.28
N GLN A 141 4.18 7.02 -2.63
CA GLN A 141 4.56 8.34 -3.12
C GLN A 141 3.85 8.67 -4.43
N ARG A 142 3.81 7.74 -5.39
CA ARG A 142 3.09 7.94 -6.65
C ARG A 142 1.60 8.18 -6.42
N GLY A 143 0.99 7.44 -5.50
CA GLY A 143 -0.42 7.62 -5.16
C GLY A 143 -0.71 9.01 -4.59
N SER A 144 0.09 9.49 -3.65
CA SER A 144 -0.10 10.81 -3.08
C SER A 144 0.14 11.93 -4.09
N ASP A 145 1.13 11.76 -4.97
CA ASP A 145 1.41 12.72 -6.04
C ASP A 145 0.22 12.85 -7.01
N LEU A 146 -0.40 11.72 -7.37
CA LEU A 146 -1.58 11.73 -8.24
C LEU A 146 -2.77 12.43 -7.60
N VAL A 147 -3.02 12.17 -6.32
CA VAL A 147 -4.10 12.83 -5.59
C VAL A 147 -3.86 14.33 -5.52
N TYR A 148 -2.64 14.74 -5.24
CA TYR A 148 -2.29 16.16 -5.23
C TYR A 148 -2.49 16.78 -6.61
N GLU A 149 -2.04 16.12 -7.66
CA GLU A 149 -2.17 16.60 -9.04
C GLU A 149 -3.65 16.77 -9.45
N ALA A 150 -4.51 15.81 -9.08
CA ALA A 150 -5.92 15.83 -9.46
C ALA A 150 -6.76 16.79 -8.62
N PHE A 151 -6.52 16.87 -7.31
CA PHE A 151 -7.41 17.50 -6.35
C PHE A 151 -6.76 18.62 -5.54
N GLN A 152 -5.47 18.82 -5.62
CA GLN A 152 -4.71 19.74 -4.76
C GLN A 152 -4.85 19.39 -3.28
N ILE A 153 -5.02 18.09 -2.96
CA ILE A 153 -5.16 17.58 -1.60
C ILE A 153 -3.92 16.77 -1.25
N ASP A 154 -3.31 17.07 -0.11
CA ASP A 154 -2.20 16.32 0.42
C ASP A 154 -2.73 15.17 1.31
N ILE A 155 -2.61 13.93 0.82
CA ILE A 155 -2.92 12.72 1.58
C ILE A 155 -1.67 12.02 2.10
N GLY A 156 -0.49 12.49 1.65
CA GLY A 156 0.77 11.94 2.06
C GLY A 156 1.03 12.14 3.55
N GLY A 157 0.49 13.20 4.08
CA GLY A 157 0.63 13.55 5.47
C GLY A 157 2.09 13.62 5.87
N GLU A 158 2.38 13.31 7.02
CA GLU A 158 3.70 13.29 7.56
C GLU A 158 4.58 12.22 6.97
N THR A 159 5.73 12.56 6.65
CA THR A 159 6.81 11.63 6.48
C THR A 159 7.11 10.93 7.80
#